data_00337cd244179573bb9710e719fc2a01
#
_entry.id   00337cd244179573bb9710e719fc2a01
#
_cell.length_a   1.000
_cell.length_b   1.000
_cell.length_c   1.000
_cell.angle_alpha   90.00
_cell.angle_beta   90.00
_cell.angle_gamma   90.00
#
_symmetry.space_group_name_H-M   'P 1'
#
loop_
_entity.id
_entity.type
_entity.pdbx_description
1 polymer ?
#
loop_
_entity_poly.entity_id
_entity_poly.type
_entity_poly.pdbx_seq_one_letter_code
_entity_poly.pdbx_strand_id
1 'polypeptide(L)'
;MRPAPRFRSAAAQTGISFQTGYQSDLPRNRILFGAPGTGKSFTLNREKDTLLAAGGEYERVTFHPDYSYANFVGTYKPVPYKDIDGKDAITYSYVPGPFMRIYVKALQNSRSDTPKPFLLVIEELNRANVSAVFGDVFQLLDRGEDAVSEYPIQASEDIKKYLVRELHGSPDDYTELRIPDNMFIWDTLIPDLISIVYLDGVCQFIIFDAKYYNLQLEHDKKLRGQPGIESITKHSIYKKSRQHLPASYFALPALLGGHF
;
A
#
# COMPACT_ATOMS: atom_id res chain seq x y z
N MET A 1 -22.74 -12.15 -45.56
CA MET A 1 -21.94 -10.92 -45.49
C MET A 1 -21.54 -10.73 -44.02
N ARG A 2 -20.28 -10.92 -43.66
CA ARG A 2 -19.74 -10.61 -42.33
C ARG A 2 -19.37 -9.11 -42.29
N PRO A 3 -19.74 -8.37 -41.26
CA PRO A 3 -19.28 -6.98 -41.14
C PRO A 3 -17.77 -6.95 -40.89
N ALA A 4 -17.10 -6.04 -41.60
CA ALA A 4 -15.66 -5.81 -41.49
C ALA A 4 -15.28 -5.31 -40.09
N PRO A 5 -14.09 -5.65 -39.58
CA PRO A 5 -13.61 -5.15 -38.31
C PRO A 5 -13.43 -3.62 -38.39
N ARG A 6 -14.10 -2.91 -37.50
CA ARG A 6 -13.90 -1.48 -37.33
C ARG A 6 -12.51 -1.27 -36.70
N PHE A 7 -11.57 -0.85 -37.51
CA PHE A 7 -10.32 -0.26 -37.01
C PHE A 7 -10.66 0.97 -36.17
N ARG A 8 -10.49 0.89 -34.86
CA ARG A 8 -10.45 2.05 -34.01
C ARG A 8 -9.22 2.87 -34.45
N SER A 9 -9.44 4.04 -35.02
CA SER A 9 -8.37 4.99 -35.26
C SER A 9 -7.72 5.31 -33.90
N ALA A 10 -6.40 5.21 -33.85
CA ALA A 10 -5.59 5.66 -32.73
C ALA A 10 -5.67 7.19 -32.66
N ALA A 11 -6.78 7.71 -32.14
CA ALA A 11 -6.81 9.05 -31.57
C ALA A 11 -5.98 8.95 -30.30
N ALA A 12 -4.90 9.70 -30.22
CA ALA A 12 -4.05 9.81 -29.04
C ALA A 12 -4.97 10.07 -27.82
N GLN A 13 -5.13 9.06 -26.97
CA GLN A 13 -5.84 9.21 -25.71
C GLN A 13 -4.97 10.09 -24.83
N THR A 14 -5.29 11.38 -24.77
CA THR A 14 -4.66 12.38 -23.89
C THR A 14 -5.13 12.23 -22.45
N GLY A 15 -6.09 11.34 -22.16
CA GLY A 15 -6.64 11.08 -20.81
C GLY A 15 -5.91 9.97 -20.07
N ILE A 16 -5.77 10.13 -18.76
CA ILE A 16 -5.37 9.06 -17.83
C ILE A 16 -6.51 8.05 -17.79
N SER A 17 -6.16 6.78 -17.82
CA SER A 17 -7.08 5.68 -17.47
C SER A 17 -6.61 5.01 -16.19
N PHE A 18 -7.48 4.93 -15.20
CA PHE A 18 -7.24 4.13 -14.01
C PHE A 18 -7.57 2.64 -14.26
N GLN A 19 -8.33 2.35 -15.32
CA GLN A 19 -8.64 1.01 -15.78
C GLN A 19 -7.76 0.68 -16.97
N THR A 20 -6.71 -0.11 -16.73
CA THR A 20 -5.79 -0.58 -17.78
C THR A 20 -6.26 -1.89 -18.39
N GLY A 21 -7.17 -2.61 -17.71
CA GLY A 21 -7.60 -3.96 -18.06
C GLY A 21 -6.60 -5.03 -17.63
N TYR A 22 -5.65 -4.72 -16.76
CA TYR A 22 -4.68 -5.69 -16.24
C TYR A 22 -5.39 -6.74 -15.37
N GLN A 23 -5.22 -8.01 -15.73
CA GLN A 23 -5.79 -9.14 -15.00
C GLN A 23 -4.73 -9.84 -14.15
N SER A 24 -5.08 -10.22 -12.93
CA SER A 24 -4.21 -10.97 -12.03
C SER A 24 -5.04 -11.70 -10.98
N ASP A 25 -4.65 -12.93 -10.68
CA ASP A 25 -5.19 -13.72 -9.57
C ASP A 25 -4.61 -13.29 -8.22
N LEU A 26 -3.55 -12.49 -8.24
CA LEU A 26 -2.91 -11.98 -7.03
C LEU A 26 -3.65 -10.73 -6.52
N PRO A 27 -3.83 -10.59 -5.20
CA PRO A 27 -4.55 -9.46 -4.62
C PRO A 27 -3.79 -8.15 -4.85
N ARG A 28 -4.53 -7.08 -5.16
CA ARG A 28 -3.96 -5.74 -5.37
C ARG A 28 -3.35 -5.19 -4.08
N ASN A 29 -4.07 -5.33 -2.97
CA ASN A 29 -3.59 -4.92 -1.67
C ASN A 29 -3.43 -6.16 -0.78
N ARG A 30 -2.29 -6.29 -0.11
CA ARG A 30 -1.99 -7.47 0.68
C ARG A 30 -1.09 -7.15 1.88
N ILE A 31 -1.39 -7.77 3.01
CA ILE A 31 -0.55 -7.73 4.20
C ILE A 31 -0.11 -9.16 4.52
N LEU A 32 1.19 -9.43 4.51
CA LEU A 32 1.78 -10.66 4.99
C LEU A 32 2.26 -10.45 6.43
N PHE A 33 1.68 -11.17 7.35
CA PHE A 33 2.03 -11.08 8.77
C PHE A 33 2.56 -12.42 9.31
N GLY A 34 3.34 -12.35 10.36
CA GLY A 34 3.91 -13.54 11.03
C GLY A 34 5.20 -13.21 11.76
N ALA A 35 5.64 -14.13 12.61
CA ALA A 35 6.88 -14.01 13.38
C ALA A 35 8.12 -13.87 12.47
N PRO A 36 9.25 -13.34 12.98
CA PRO A 36 10.52 -13.38 12.26
C PRO A 36 10.89 -14.83 11.88
N GLY A 37 11.45 -15.00 10.68
CA GLY A 37 11.87 -16.32 10.21
C GLY A 37 10.78 -17.22 9.62
N THR A 38 9.50 -16.80 9.59
CA THR A 38 8.38 -17.61 9.04
C THR A 38 8.31 -17.64 7.52
N GLY A 39 9.29 -17.10 6.82
CA GLY A 39 9.34 -17.12 5.34
C GLY A 39 8.51 -16.06 4.64
N LYS A 40 8.01 -15.01 5.34
CA LYS A 40 7.25 -13.91 4.72
C LYS A 40 7.95 -13.30 3.51
N SER A 41 9.20 -12.87 3.68
CA SER A 41 9.96 -12.24 2.61
C SER A 41 10.26 -13.21 1.46
N PHE A 42 10.44 -14.50 1.74
CA PHE A 42 10.60 -15.54 0.72
C PHE A 42 9.31 -15.67 -0.12
N THR A 43 8.17 -15.80 0.55
CA THR A 43 6.86 -15.89 -0.12
C THR A 43 6.57 -14.65 -0.94
N LEU A 44 6.79 -13.45 -0.36
CA LEU A 44 6.61 -12.18 -1.05
C LEU A 44 7.49 -12.09 -2.30
N ASN A 45 8.77 -12.45 -2.21
CA ASN A 45 9.68 -12.42 -3.34
C ASN A 45 9.26 -13.37 -4.45
N ARG A 46 8.88 -14.60 -4.11
CA ARG A 46 8.40 -15.58 -5.09
C ARG A 46 7.16 -15.09 -5.84
N GLU A 47 6.20 -14.54 -5.12
CA GLU A 47 4.96 -14.05 -5.74
C GLU A 47 5.18 -12.74 -6.51
N LYS A 48 6.07 -11.86 -6.03
CA LYS A 48 6.54 -10.70 -6.78
C LYS A 48 7.16 -11.13 -8.12
N ASP A 49 8.03 -12.13 -8.11
CA ASP A 49 8.66 -12.63 -9.33
C ASP A 49 7.62 -13.23 -10.29
N THR A 50 6.61 -13.90 -9.77
CA THR A 50 5.47 -14.39 -10.56
C THR A 50 4.66 -13.23 -11.14
N LEU A 51 4.33 -12.21 -10.34
CA LEU A 51 3.59 -11.03 -10.78
C LEU A 51 4.31 -10.30 -11.91
N LEU A 52 5.61 -10.13 -11.80
CA LEU A 52 6.43 -9.36 -12.72
C LEU A 52 7.01 -10.18 -13.88
N ALA A 53 6.66 -11.47 -14.00
CA ALA A 53 7.23 -12.36 -15.02
C ALA A 53 6.99 -11.87 -16.47
N ALA A 54 5.86 -11.21 -16.72
CA ALA A 54 5.53 -10.62 -18.03
C ALA A 54 6.01 -9.17 -18.19
N GLY A 55 6.85 -8.68 -17.29
CA GLY A 55 7.33 -7.30 -17.22
C GLY A 55 6.61 -6.51 -16.12
N GLY A 56 6.93 -5.22 -16.02
CA GLY A 56 6.51 -4.36 -14.93
C GLY A 56 7.67 -3.98 -14.03
N GLU A 57 7.38 -3.22 -13.00
CA GLU A 57 8.40 -2.73 -12.08
C GLU A 57 7.92 -2.81 -10.64
N TYR A 58 8.88 -2.81 -9.72
CA TYR A 58 8.57 -2.70 -8.29
C TYR A 58 9.51 -1.73 -7.59
N GLU A 59 9.05 -1.23 -6.48
CA GLU A 59 9.85 -0.48 -5.53
C GLU A 59 9.63 -1.07 -4.14
N ARG A 60 10.70 -1.08 -3.33
CA ARG A 60 10.67 -1.62 -1.97
C ARG A 60 11.09 -0.52 -1.00
N VAL A 61 10.35 -0.40 0.08
CA VAL A 61 10.61 0.54 1.15
C VAL A 61 10.44 -0.14 2.50
N THR A 62 11.29 0.21 3.47
CA THR A 62 11.18 -0.26 4.85
C THR A 62 10.74 0.90 5.73
N PHE A 63 9.66 0.72 6.46
CA PHE A 63 9.19 1.72 7.40
C PHE A 63 10.04 1.72 8.68
N HIS A 64 10.20 2.89 9.28
CA HIS A 64 10.91 3.13 10.54
C HIS A 64 10.18 4.23 11.34
N PRO A 65 10.46 4.42 12.64
CA PRO A 65 9.69 5.34 13.47
C PRO A 65 9.58 6.77 12.95
N ASP A 66 10.62 7.28 12.29
CA ASP A 66 10.66 8.63 11.73
C ASP A 66 10.16 8.72 10.28
N TYR A 67 9.59 7.64 9.74
CA TYR A 67 9.06 7.65 8.38
C TYR A 67 7.78 8.49 8.32
N SER A 68 7.68 9.37 7.34
CA SER A 68 6.61 10.37 7.26
C SER A 68 5.90 10.35 5.91
N TYR A 69 4.77 11.05 5.80
CA TYR A 69 4.06 11.31 4.54
C TYR A 69 4.98 11.91 3.48
N ALA A 70 5.83 12.85 3.88
CA ALA A 70 6.80 13.47 2.98
C ALA A 70 7.84 12.49 2.41
N ASN A 71 8.18 11.44 3.17
CA ASN A 71 9.05 10.37 2.68
C ASN A 71 8.30 9.40 1.76
N PHE A 72 7.04 9.14 2.05
CA PHE A 72 6.21 8.14 1.36
C PHE A 72 5.61 8.67 0.06
N VAL A 73 4.94 9.80 0.13
CA VAL A 73 4.26 10.43 -1.02
C VAL A 73 5.20 11.39 -1.73
N GLY A 74 5.83 12.27 -1.00
CA GLY A 74 6.77 13.25 -1.53
C GLY A 74 6.61 14.63 -0.91
N THR A 75 7.54 15.50 -1.19
CA THR A 75 7.53 16.88 -0.71
C THR A 75 8.47 17.75 -1.52
N TYR A 76 8.31 19.07 -1.41
CA TYR A 76 9.27 20.03 -1.95
C TYR A 76 10.56 20.01 -1.15
N LYS A 77 11.68 19.94 -1.86
CA LYS A 77 13.03 20.01 -1.29
C LYS A 77 13.87 21.02 -2.05
N PRO A 78 14.83 21.68 -1.38
CA PRO A 78 15.84 22.45 -2.07
C PRO A 78 16.72 21.52 -2.91
N VAL A 79 16.87 21.84 -4.19
CA VAL A 79 17.69 21.08 -5.14
C VAL A 79 18.71 22.03 -5.74
N PRO A 80 20.01 21.71 -5.70
CA PRO A 80 21.04 22.50 -6.33
C PRO A 80 20.91 22.38 -7.86
N TYR A 81 21.11 23.48 -8.56
CA TYR A 81 21.19 23.50 -10.00
C TYR A 81 22.23 24.53 -10.44
N LYS A 82 22.64 24.46 -11.70
CA LYS A 82 23.45 25.50 -12.34
C LYS A 82 22.51 26.49 -13.04
N ASP A 83 22.69 27.78 -12.74
CA ASP A 83 21.96 28.84 -13.45
C ASP A 83 22.47 29.02 -14.89
N ILE A 84 21.90 30.00 -15.60
CA ILE A 84 22.25 30.28 -16.99
C ILE A 84 23.73 30.70 -17.15
N ASP A 85 24.33 31.24 -16.08
CA ASP A 85 25.73 31.66 -16.06
C ASP A 85 26.66 30.54 -15.53
N GLY A 86 26.12 29.36 -15.25
CA GLY A 86 26.87 28.21 -14.72
C GLY A 86 27.19 28.32 -13.21
N LYS A 87 26.60 29.28 -12.49
CA LYS A 87 26.78 29.43 -11.05
C LYS A 87 25.88 28.48 -10.29
N ASP A 88 26.34 28.06 -9.11
CA ASP A 88 25.54 27.25 -8.21
C ASP A 88 24.38 28.07 -7.65
N ALA A 89 23.18 27.56 -7.83
CA ALA A 89 21.93 28.13 -7.34
C ALA A 89 21.07 27.03 -6.70
N ILE A 90 20.07 27.41 -5.93
CA ILE A 90 19.14 26.50 -5.29
C ILE A 90 17.73 26.79 -5.80
N THR A 91 17.05 25.77 -6.26
CA THR A 91 15.62 25.80 -6.54
C THR A 91 14.87 24.87 -5.62
N TYR A 92 13.55 25.03 -5.51
CA TYR A 92 12.69 24.07 -4.82
C TYR A 92 11.98 23.20 -5.84
N SER A 93 12.09 21.92 -5.69
CA SER A 93 11.47 20.95 -6.58
C SER A 93 10.72 19.89 -5.79
N TYR A 94 9.59 19.43 -6.32
CA TYR A 94 8.89 18.29 -5.74
C TYR A 94 9.72 17.03 -5.97
N VAL A 95 10.06 16.37 -4.86
CA VAL A 95 10.78 15.10 -4.85
C VAL A 95 9.79 14.00 -4.46
N PRO A 96 9.42 13.11 -5.40
CA PRO A 96 8.43 12.08 -5.15
C PRO A 96 8.96 11.02 -4.19
N GLY A 97 8.09 10.56 -3.30
CA GLY A 97 8.31 9.36 -2.51
C GLY A 97 8.05 8.06 -3.31
N PRO A 98 8.30 6.90 -2.70
CA PRO A 98 8.12 5.60 -3.38
C PRO A 98 6.69 5.37 -3.88
N PHE A 99 5.69 5.81 -3.13
CA PHE A 99 4.30 5.72 -3.56
C PHE A 99 4.08 6.47 -4.88
N MET A 100 4.47 7.74 -4.95
CA MET A 100 4.27 8.55 -6.15
C MET A 100 5.11 8.09 -7.34
N ARG A 101 6.31 7.54 -7.09
CA ARG A 101 7.13 6.99 -8.19
C ARG A 101 6.47 5.79 -8.85
N ILE A 102 5.97 4.83 -8.07
CA ILE A 102 5.26 3.66 -8.59
C ILE A 102 3.92 4.07 -9.20
N TYR A 103 3.20 4.99 -8.57
CA TYR A 103 1.92 5.51 -9.05
C TYR A 103 2.04 6.12 -10.46
N VAL A 104 3.04 6.98 -10.66
CA VAL A 104 3.28 7.60 -11.98
C VAL A 104 3.60 6.55 -13.04
N LYS A 105 4.45 5.57 -12.72
CA LYS A 105 4.78 4.48 -13.66
C LYS A 105 3.55 3.64 -14.04
N ALA A 106 2.68 3.35 -13.07
CA ALA A 106 1.43 2.65 -13.33
C ALA A 106 0.51 3.45 -14.27
N LEU A 107 0.39 4.76 -14.06
CA LEU A 107 -0.37 5.65 -14.93
C LEU A 107 0.26 5.84 -16.31
N GLN A 108 1.58 5.92 -16.41
CA GLN A 108 2.27 5.96 -17.72
C GLN A 108 1.95 4.71 -18.54
N ASN A 109 1.96 3.54 -17.88
CA ASN A 109 1.64 2.29 -18.55
C ASN A 109 0.15 2.17 -18.92
N SER A 110 -0.76 2.91 -18.28
CA SER A 110 -2.17 2.91 -18.65
C SER A 110 -2.45 3.38 -20.09
N ARG A 111 -1.47 4.07 -20.69
CA ARG A 111 -1.49 4.51 -22.08
C ARG A 111 -0.91 3.49 -23.05
N SER A 112 -0.44 2.35 -22.54
CA SER A 112 0.17 1.28 -23.34
C SER A 112 -0.89 0.25 -23.76
N ASP A 113 -0.75 -0.33 -24.95
CA ASP A 113 -1.57 -1.43 -25.41
C ASP A 113 -1.28 -2.75 -24.65
N THR A 114 -0.22 -2.78 -23.86
CA THR A 114 0.20 -3.92 -23.07
C THR A 114 0.27 -3.54 -21.60
N PRO A 115 -0.83 -3.70 -20.83
CA PRO A 115 -0.84 -3.38 -19.42
C PRO A 115 0.14 -4.28 -18.65
N LYS A 116 0.92 -3.66 -17.75
CA LYS A 116 1.92 -4.32 -16.90
C LYS A 116 1.67 -3.98 -15.44
N PRO A 117 2.04 -4.86 -14.51
CA PRO A 117 1.89 -4.61 -13.09
C PRO A 117 2.99 -3.70 -12.53
N PHE A 118 2.62 -2.88 -11.55
CA PHE A 118 3.54 -2.04 -10.79
C PHE A 118 3.33 -2.29 -9.31
N LEU A 119 4.38 -2.70 -8.60
CA LEU A 119 4.27 -3.16 -7.23
C LEU A 119 5.06 -2.25 -6.28
N LEU A 120 4.39 -1.77 -5.24
CA LEU A 120 5.01 -1.17 -4.07
C LEU A 120 5.06 -2.20 -2.95
N VAL A 121 6.25 -2.53 -2.49
CA VAL A 121 6.49 -3.40 -1.33
C VAL A 121 6.84 -2.53 -0.13
N ILE A 122 6.08 -2.67 0.95
CA ILE A 122 6.35 -1.99 2.21
C ILE A 122 6.75 -3.03 3.25
N GLU A 123 7.95 -2.92 3.78
CA GLU A 123 8.41 -3.78 4.85
C GLU A 123 8.27 -3.09 6.20
N GLU A 124 7.99 -3.90 7.23
CA GLU A 124 7.87 -3.44 8.62
C GLU A 124 6.81 -2.33 8.78
N LEU A 125 5.64 -2.54 8.18
CA LEU A 125 4.54 -1.55 8.15
C LEU A 125 4.26 -0.96 9.54
N ASN A 126 4.30 -1.77 10.59
CA ASN A 126 4.02 -1.36 11.96
C ASN A 126 5.18 -0.61 12.66
N ARG A 127 6.32 -0.42 12.01
CA ARG A 127 7.44 0.37 12.58
C ARG A 127 7.19 1.87 12.54
N ALA A 128 6.34 2.34 11.63
CA ALA A 128 5.96 3.75 11.53
C ALA A 128 4.55 4.00 12.09
N ASN A 129 4.19 5.26 12.23
CA ASN A 129 2.79 5.64 12.42
C ASN A 129 2.09 5.57 11.05
N VAL A 130 1.48 4.43 10.75
CA VAL A 130 0.89 4.13 9.44
C VAL A 130 -0.13 5.19 9.02
N SER A 131 -0.99 5.63 9.92
CA SER A 131 -2.00 6.66 9.63
C SER A 131 -1.39 7.99 9.23
N ALA A 132 -0.29 8.39 9.88
CA ALA A 132 0.42 9.61 9.54
C ALA A 132 1.24 9.50 8.25
N VAL A 133 1.77 8.31 7.95
CA VAL A 133 2.56 8.07 6.73
C VAL A 133 1.69 8.04 5.49
N PHE A 134 0.54 7.38 5.55
CA PHE A 134 -0.38 7.28 4.42
C PHE A 134 -1.23 8.56 4.27
N GLY A 135 -1.63 9.18 5.39
CA GLY A 135 -2.53 10.33 5.35
C GLY A 135 -3.81 10.01 4.57
N ASP A 136 -4.19 10.87 3.66
CA ASP A 136 -5.36 10.73 2.78
C ASP A 136 -5.20 9.59 1.75
N VAL A 137 -3.98 9.23 1.35
CA VAL A 137 -3.70 8.08 0.46
C VAL A 137 -4.27 6.77 1.03
N PHE A 138 -4.48 6.69 2.35
CA PHE A 138 -5.08 5.52 2.97
C PHE A 138 -6.47 5.18 2.40
N GLN A 139 -7.25 6.20 2.06
CA GLN A 139 -8.57 6.03 1.44
C GLN A 139 -8.50 5.36 0.07
N LEU A 140 -7.39 5.54 -0.65
CA LEU A 140 -7.20 4.93 -1.99
C LEU A 140 -7.01 3.41 -1.95
N LEU A 141 -6.76 2.84 -0.77
CA LEU A 141 -6.59 1.39 -0.63
C LEU A 141 -7.91 0.62 -0.72
N ASP A 142 -9.05 1.28 -0.57
CA ASP A 142 -10.35 0.67 -0.83
C ASP A 142 -10.53 0.53 -2.34
N ARG A 143 -10.60 -0.72 -2.81
CA ARG A 143 -10.70 -1.05 -4.22
C ARG A 143 -12.12 -1.51 -4.57
N GLY A 144 -12.63 -0.97 -5.68
CA GLY A 144 -13.85 -1.46 -6.30
C GLY A 144 -13.68 -2.84 -6.96
N GLU A 145 -14.75 -3.35 -7.53
CA GLU A 145 -14.75 -4.62 -8.28
C GLU A 145 -13.82 -4.59 -9.49
N ASP A 146 -13.59 -3.41 -10.04
CA ASP A 146 -12.68 -3.14 -11.15
C ASP A 146 -11.21 -3.01 -10.71
N ALA A 147 -10.93 -3.24 -9.44
CA ALA A 147 -9.61 -3.12 -8.81
C ALA A 147 -9.01 -1.69 -8.81
N VAL A 148 -9.78 -0.67 -9.17
CA VAL A 148 -9.43 0.74 -9.04
C VAL A 148 -9.84 1.24 -7.65
N SER A 149 -9.23 2.31 -7.11
CA SER A 149 -9.70 2.93 -5.88
C SER A 149 -11.18 3.32 -5.99
N GLU A 150 -12.00 2.86 -5.04
CA GLU A 150 -13.43 3.17 -5.02
C GLU A 150 -13.66 4.66 -4.77
N TYR A 151 -12.91 5.22 -3.82
CA TYR A 151 -13.01 6.64 -3.47
C TYR A 151 -11.77 7.40 -3.96
N PRO A 152 -11.95 8.54 -4.63
CA PRO A 152 -10.83 9.39 -5.00
C PRO A 152 -10.40 10.27 -3.83
N ILE A 153 -9.17 10.78 -3.90
CA ILE A 153 -8.73 11.91 -3.11
C ILE A 153 -8.40 13.09 -4.01
N GLN A 154 -8.51 14.31 -3.48
CA GLN A 154 -8.14 15.50 -4.23
C GLN A 154 -6.62 15.65 -4.28
N ALA A 155 -6.09 15.85 -5.47
CA ALA A 155 -4.68 16.13 -5.65
C ALA A 155 -4.33 17.55 -5.17
N SER A 156 -3.29 17.68 -4.34
CA SER A 156 -2.73 18.98 -4.02
C SER A 156 -2.12 19.65 -5.26
N GLU A 157 -2.01 20.98 -5.25
CA GLU A 157 -1.40 21.73 -6.36
C GLU A 157 0.03 21.24 -6.67
N ASP A 158 0.76 20.80 -5.67
CA ASP A 158 2.11 20.29 -5.82
C ASP A 158 2.13 18.95 -6.55
N ILE A 159 1.19 18.06 -6.19
CA ILE A 159 1.01 16.77 -6.87
C ILE A 159 0.54 16.99 -8.30
N LYS A 160 -0.41 17.89 -8.55
CA LYS A 160 -0.86 18.21 -9.94
C LYS A 160 0.31 18.66 -10.80
N LYS A 161 1.12 19.62 -10.33
CA LYS A 161 2.30 20.10 -11.06
C LYS A 161 3.30 18.97 -11.34
N TYR A 162 3.50 18.11 -10.37
CA TYR A 162 4.36 16.95 -10.54
C TYR A 162 3.81 15.99 -11.61
N LEU A 163 2.52 15.66 -11.54
CA LEU A 163 1.88 14.77 -12.51
C LEU A 163 1.89 15.35 -13.93
N VAL A 164 1.64 16.65 -14.09
CA VAL A 164 1.77 17.34 -15.39
C VAL A 164 3.18 17.20 -15.96
N ARG A 165 4.20 17.33 -15.10
CA ARG A 165 5.59 17.19 -15.52
C ARG A 165 5.91 15.77 -16.03
N GLU A 166 5.42 14.74 -15.33
CA GLU A 166 5.75 13.35 -15.61
C GLU A 166 4.85 12.70 -16.67
N LEU A 167 3.57 13.12 -16.70
CA LEU A 167 2.55 12.49 -17.53
C LEU A 167 2.10 13.37 -18.68
N HIS A 168 2.54 14.64 -18.71
CA HIS A 168 2.05 15.67 -19.61
C HIS A 168 0.54 15.92 -19.46
N GLY A 169 -0.04 16.83 -20.21
CA GLY A 169 -1.46 17.20 -20.10
C GLY A 169 -1.68 18.49 -19.32
N SER A 170 -2.91 18.73 -18.88
CA SER A 170 -3.33 19.90 -18.12
C SER A 170 -3.40 19.58 -16.62
N PRO A 171 -3.21 20.55 -15.71
CA PRO A 171 -3.49 20.38 -14.29
C PRO A 171 -4.91 19.89 -13.98
N ASP A 172 -5.88 20.23 -14.84
CA ASP A 172 -7.28 19.82 -14.70
C ASP A 172 -7.47 18.30 -14.94
N ASP A 173 -6.55 17.67 -15.66
CA ASP A 173 -6.56 16.22 -15.88
C ASP A 173 -6.20 15.44 -14.61
N TYR A 174 -5.64 16.11 -13.58
CA TYR A 174 -5.09 15.52 -12.37
C TYR A 174 -5.73 16.03 -11.08
N THR A 175 -7.00 16.40 -11.14
CA THR A 175 -7.72 16.92 -9.96
C THR A 175 -7.97 15.86 -8.90
N GLU A 176 -8.14 14.61 -9.33
CA GLU A 176 -8.40 13.47 -8.47
C GLU A 176 -7.33 12.39 -8.65
N LEU A 177 -6.98 11.76 -7.54
CA LEU A 177 -6.11 10.57 -7.54
C LEU A 177 -6.96 9.35 -7.26
N ARG A 178 -6.69 8.27 -8.01
CA ARG A 178 -7.15 6.89 -7.76
C ARG A 178 -6.01 5.96 -8.06
N ILE A 179 -5.85 4.92 -7.28
CA ILE A 179 -4.84 3.90 -7.61
C ILE A 179 -5.38 3.04 -8.76
N PRO A 180 -4.66 2.91 -9.89
CA PRO A 180 -5.12 2.14 -11.04
C PRO A 180 -5.10 0.63 -10.79
N ASP A 181 -5.83 -0.11 -11.61
CA ASP A 181 -6.00 -1.57 -11.52
C ASP A 181 -4.70 -2.37 -11.69
N ASN A 182 -3.67 -1.78 -12.29
CA ASN A 182 -2.36 -2.40 -12.50
C ASN A 182 -1.34 -2.07 -11.40
N MET A 183 -1.72 -1.32 -10.36
CA MET A 183 -0.85 -1.01 -9.22
C MET A 183 -1.18 -1.88 -8.02
N PHE A 184 -0.15 -2.49 -7.45
CA PHE A 184 -0.18 -3.39 -6.30
C PHE A 184 0.54 -2.76 -5.11
N ILE A 185 0.01 -2.99 -3.90
CA ILE A 185 0.64 -2.57 -2.65
C ILE A 185 0.67 -3.77 -1.71
N TRP A 186 1.86 -4.29 -1.46
CA TRP A 186 2.06 -5.45 -0.60
C TRP A 186 2.93 -5.11 0.59
N ASP A 187 2.43 -5.42 1.76
CA ASP A 187 3.05 -5.06 3.01
C ASP A 187 3.52 -6.28 3.78
N THR A 188 4.58 -6.12 4.57
CA THR A 188 4.96 -7.09 5.59
C THR A 188 4.80 -6.48 6.98
N LEU A 189 4.34 -7.30 7.90
CA LEU A 189 4.14 -6.93 9.29
C LEU A 189 4.74 -8.00 10.20
N ILE A 190 5.45 -7.58 11.23
CA ILE A 190 5.85 -8.44 12.34
C ILE A 190 4.97 -8.05 13.54
N PRO A 191 3.90 -8.78 13.83
CA PRO A 191 3.07 -8.49 15.00
C PRO A 191 3.83 -8.85 16.28
N ASP A 192 3.64 -8.06 17.32
CA ASP A 192 4.24 -8.35 18.62
C ASP A 192 3.54 -9.53 19.30
N LEU A 193 2.22 -9.68 19.08
CA LEU A 193 1.44 -10.81 19.53
C LEU A 193 0.27 -11.09 18.57
N ILE A 194 0.04 -12.36 18.27
CA ILE A 194 -1.17 -12.82 17.58
C ILE A 194 -1.92 -13.75 18.51
N SER A 195 -3.17 -13.42 18.83
CA SER A 195 -4.09 -14.31 19.52
C SER A 195 -5.12 -14.87 18.53
N ILE A 196 -5.34 -16.17 18.59
CA ILE A 196 -6.35 -16.85 17.77
C ILE A 196 -7.50 -17.22 18.70
N VAL A 197 -8.68 -16.72 18.42
CA VAL A 197 -9.88 -17.00 19.19
C VAL A 197 -10.91 -17.68 18.30
N TYR A 198 -11.39 -18.85 18.72
CA TYR A 198 -12.50 -19.54 18.07
C TYR A 198 -13.80 -19.19 18.81
N LEU A 199 -14.71 -18.54 18.10
CA LEU A 199 -16.04 -18.24 18.61
C LEU A 199 -17.07 -18.68 17.56
N ASP A 200 -18.01 -19.52 17.97
CA ASP A 200 -19.12 -19.99 17.13
C ASP A 200 -18.69 -20.57 15.77
N GLY A 201 -17.60 -21.34 15.76
CA GLY A 201 -17.07 -21.94 14.53
C GLY A 201 -16.31 -20.97 13.62
N VAL A 202 -16.13 -19.72 14.05
CA VAL A 202 -15.38 -18.69 13.31
C VAL A 202 -14.03 -18.45 13.97
N CYS A 203 -12.96 -18.55 13.17
CA CYS A 203 -11.62 -18.20 13.60
C CYS A 203 -11.42 -16.69 13.54
N GLN A 204 -11.14 -16.06 14.66
CA GLN A 204 -10.81 -14.64 14.75
C GLN A 204 -9.35 -14.47 15.12
N PHE A 205 -8.65 -13.60 14.38
CA PHE A 205 -7.29 -13.21 14.68
C PHE A 205 -7.29 -11.87 15.39
N ILE A 206 -6.67 -11.81 16.55
CA ILE A 206 -6.44 -10.56 17.27
C ILE A 206 -4.95 -10.28 17.18
N ILE A 207 -4.62 -9.20 16.51
CA ILE A 207 -3.23 -8.75 16.32
C ILE A 207 -2.97 -7.62 17.32
N PHE A 208 -1.95 -7.78 18.14
CA PHE A 208 -1.51 -6.80 19.11
C PHE A 208 -0.21 -6.16 18.63
N ASP A 209 -0.14 -4.84 18.65
CA ASP A 209 1.08 -4.08 18.40
C ASP A 209 1.49 -3.38 19.70
N ALA A 210 2.68 -3.71 20.22
CA ALA A 210 3.18 -3.23 21.50
C ALA A 210 3.44 -1.71 21.54
N LYS A 211 3.48 -1.04 20.41
CA LYS A 211 3.66 0.43 20.37
C LYS A 211 2.59 1.21 21.12
N TYR A 212 1.41 0.63 21.28
CA TYR A 212 0.32 1.23 22.03
C TYR A 212 0.38 0.93 23.53
N TYR A 213 1.30 0.07 24.00
CA TYR A 213 1.39 -0.33 25.40
C TYR A 213 2.02 0.71 26.33
N ASN A 214 2.91 1.55 25.85
CA ASN A 214 3.66 2.48 26.70
C ASN A 214 2.80 3.60 27.31
N LEU A 215 1.68 3.95 26.70
CA LEU A 215 0.77 4.98 27.19
C LEU A 215 -0.25 4.45 28.21
N GLN A 216 -0.52 3.15 28.24
CA GLN A 216 -1.55 2.57 29.15
C GLN A 216 -0.96 1.93 30.40
N LEU A 217 0.31 1.57 30.44
CA LEU A 217 0.94 1.00 31.64
C LEU A 217 0.96 1.94 32.85
N GLU A 218 0.93 3.26 32.62
CA GLU A 218 0.80 4.22 33.74
C GLU A 218 -0.62 4.35 34.27
N HIS A 219 -1.64 4.10 33.45
CA HIS A 219 -3.03 4.14 33.88
C HIS A 219 -3.44 2.87 34.62
N ASP A 220 -2.87 1.72 34.26
CA ASP A 220 -3.21 0.40 34.86
C ASP A 220 -2.54 0.18 36.23
N LYS A 221 -1.50 0.94 36.57
CA LYS A 221 -0.95 0.90 37.94
C LYS A 221 -1.95 1.33 39.01
N LYS A 222 -2.99 2.12 38.64
CA LYS A 222 -4.06 2.54 39.53
C LYS A 222 -5.18 1.51 39.73
N LEU A 223 -5.28 0.51 38.85
CA LEU A 223 -6.35 -0.51 38.87
C LEU A 223 -5.93 -1.84 39.51
N ARG A 224 -4.65 -2.00 39.92
CA ARG A 224 -4.18 -3.16 40.67
C ARG A 224 -4.67 -3.10 42.10
N GLY A 225 -5.87 -3.61 42.33
CA GLY A 225 -6.45 -3.67 43.68
C GLY A 225 -7.92 -4.07 43.74
N GLN A 226 -8.58 -4.25 42.59
CA GLN A 226 -9.96 -4.74 42.58
C GLN A 226 -10.01 -6.22 42.27
N PRO A 227 -10.53 -7.08 43.17
CA PRO A 227 -10.67 -8.50 42.91
C PRO A 227 -11.78 -8.70 41.86
N GLY A 228 -11.44 -9.39 40.76
CA GLY A 228 -12.43 -9.81 39.76
C GLY A 228 -12.21 -9.26 38.35
N ILE A 229 -11.20 -8.45 38.09
CA ILE A 229 -10.79 -8.07 36.75
C ILE A 229 -9.47 -8.76 36.47
N GLU A 230 -9.52 -10.04 36.07
CA GLU A 230 -8.42 -10.62 35.33
C GLU A 230 -8.28 -9.81 34.04
N SER A 231 -7.16 -9.14 33.95
CA SER A 231 -6.79 -8.13 32.99
C SER A 231 -7.13 -8.50 31.53
N ILE A 232 -8.32 -8.19 31.08
CA ILE A 232 -8.51 -7.83 29.69
C ILE A 232 -8.12 -6.36 29.63
N THR A 233 -6.83 -6.12 29.57
CA THR A 233 -6.29 -4.81 29.30
C THR A 233 -6.97 -4.29 28.04
N LYS A 234 -7.52 -3.09 28.09
CA LYS A 234 -8.20 -2.44 26.97
C LYS A 234 -7.18 -2.17 25.87
N HIS A 235 -7.01 -3.14 25.03
CA HIS A 235 -6.21 -3.02 23.83
C HIS A 235 -7.12 -2.47 22.74
N SER A 236 -6.62 -1.56 21.97
CA SER A 236 -7.28 -1.12 20.74
C SER A 236 -7.46 -2.34 19.86
N ILE A 237 -8.60 -3.00 19.97
CA ILE A 237 -8.96 -4.12 19.13
C ILE A 237 -9.31 -3.50 17.78
N TYR A 238 -8.39 -3.60 16.82
CA TYR A 238 -8.76 -3.42 15.43
C TYR A 238 -9.67 -4.60 15.04
N LYS A 239 -10.95 -4.42 15.26
CA LYS A 239 -11.97 -5.32 14.77
C LYS A 239 -12.10 -5.08 13.29
N LYS A 240 -11.26 -5.74 12.51
CA LYS A 240 -11.47 -5.81 11.07
C LYS A 240 -12.77 -6.58 10.85
N SER A 241 -13.80 -5.87 10.39
CA SER A 241 -15.09 -6.40 10.03
C SER A 241 -14.93 -7.61 9.11
N ARG A 242 -15.81 -8.57 9.30
CA ARG A 242 -16.01 -9.81 8.58
C ARG A 242 -15.76 -9.68 7.07
N GLN A 243 -14.56 -9.95 6.64
CA GLN A 243 -14.31 -10.38 5.27
C GLN A 243 -14.17 -11.89 5.31
N HIS A 244 -15.03 -12.59 4.59
CA HIS A 244 -14.90 -14.00 4.31
C HIS A 244 -13.64 -14.19 3.46
N LEU A 245 -12.52 -14.47 4.11
CA LEU A 245 -11.32 -14.91 3.42
C LEU A 245 -11.52 -16.40 3.08
N PRO A 246 -11.30 -16.82 1.83
CA PRO A 246 -11.33 -18.23 1.46
C PRO A 246 -10.31 -19.03 2.29
N ALA A 247 -10.65 -20.26 2.62
CA ALA A 247 -9.84 -21.17 3.43
C ALA A 247 -8.40 -21.40 2.92
N SER A 248 -8.12 -21.07 1.66
CA SER A 248 -6.79 -21.17 1.04
C SER A 248 -5.74 -20.19 1.58
N TYR A 249 -6.12 -19.19 2.36
CA TYR A 249 -5.17 -18.26 3.00
C TYR A 249 -4.61 -18.75 4.34
N PHE A 250 -5.04 -19.92 4.80
CA PHE A 250 -4.68 -20.49 6.10
C PHE A 250 -3.70 -21.66 6.03
N ALA A 251 -2.89 -21.75 4.99
CA ALA A 251 -1.78 -22.72 4.99
C ALA A 251 -0.67 -22.22 5.93
N LEU A 252 -0.89 -22.34 7.24
CA LEU A 252 0.18 -22.53 8.20
C LEU A 252 0.81 -23.91 7.86
N PRO A 253 2.12 -24.01 7.58
CA PRO A 253 2.76 -25.31 7.59
C PRO A 253 2.53 -25.93 8.97
N ALA A 254 1.96 -27.11 9.01
CA ALA A 254 1.89 -27.95 10.19
C ALA A 254 3.32 -28.25 10.67
N LEU A 255 3.82 -27.44 11.57
CA LEU A 255 5.04 -27.65 12.36
C LEU A 255 4.71 -27.42 13.83
N LEU A 256 3.78 -28.23 14.33
CA LEU A 256 3.68 -28.60 15.72
C LEU A 256 3.26 -30.08 15.78
N GLY A 257 4.16 -30.92 15.25
CA GLY A 257 4.27 -32.28 15.71
C GLY A 257 5.01 -32.26 17.05
N GLY A 258 4.31 -32.40 18.14
CA GLY A 258 4.86 -32.50 19.46
C GLY A 258 3.78 -32.97 20.41
N HIS A 259 3.83 -34.23 20.72
CA HIS A 259 3.08 -34.94 21.73
C HIS A 259 2.85 -34.09 22.99
N PHE A 260 1.58 -33.96 23.38
CA PHE A 260 1.11 -34.26 24.74
C PHE A 260 -0.34 -34.70 24.65
#